data_9f9912980f9038d7d2c2a3e112dddc1d
#
_entry.id   9f9912980f9038d7d2c2a3e112dddc1d
#
_cell.length_a   1.000
_cell.length_b   1.000
_cell.length_c   1.000
_cell.angle_alpha   90.00
_cell.angle_beta   90.00
_cell.angle_gamma   90.00
#
_symmetry.space_group_name_H-M   'P 1'
#
loop_
_entity.id
_entity.type
_entity.pdbx_description
1 polymer ?
#
loop_
_entity_poly.entity_id
_entity_poly.type
_entity_poly.pdbx_seq_one_letter_code
_entity_poly.pdbx_strand_id
1 'polypeptide(L)'
;MCGICGTLHFDPAYQVQESEVRRMAHPIIHRGPDDEGFYLNNNIGLGFRRLSIIDLHSGHQPLTNEDGTIWIIFNGEIYNFKELRKDLEAKGHRFKTHTDTETIVHLYEEYGTDCVKKLRGMFGFAIWDDRHKKLFCARDRFGIKPFFYYLDGSRFLFGSEIKNILQADDVSREIDIHVMDYYLTYGYTPIDETIYKKIKKLEPAHTLEIKAGGEPVIKRYWDINFEPDDSISEDEWCELIENKLKESIEMRMVSDVPLGAFLSGGIDSSSVVALMSQFSEQPIKTFSIGFKEAAFNELPYARDVAAMYKTDHHEKIVEPESIELLPKLVSAYDEPFADSSAIPTYYVSKFAREYVTVVLSGDGGDELFAGYDHYPMAHKIQKYNMLPDAISKNVFGALHRAIPAKVKGKGITYYLSRPKDSVSAYISKFHQTEREKLYKPNFWNAIKNNPSESYKEEILRAGSSKDLIFQMQELDMRTWLVDDILTKVDRVSMQNSLEARVPILDHEFAELSFKIPTKYKLKGKSTKYILKKAMRKYLPDSILFHKKQGFGVPLKLWFKSDLNDYMNDRLMSKNSPLYEFLEPTYVKKIIHDHQTGMRDFNFKIWTLLFLDEWLNQQPKS
;
A
#
# COMPACT_ATOMS: atom_id res chain seq x y z
N MET A 1 15.48 -3.69 2.70
CA MET A 1 14.29 -4.22 3.43
C MET A 1 14.38 -5.74 3.54
N CYS A 2 13.68 -6.30 4.50
CA CYS A 2 13.88 -7.67 4.93
C CYS A 2 12.56 -8.46 4.86
N GLY A 3 12.61 -9.72 5.25
CA GLY A 3 11.45 -10.55 5.48
C GLY A 3 11.51 -11.17 6.88
N ILE A 4 10.42 -11.15 7.60
CA ILE A 4 10.30 -11.73 8.94
C ILE A 4 9.20 -12.79 8.97
N CYS A 5 9.37 -13.80 9.80
CA CYS A 5 8.35 -14.80 10.13
C CYS A 5 8.61 -15.42 11.50
N GLY A 6 7.59 -16.04 12.08
CA GLY A 6 7.80 -16.76 13.34
C GLY A 6 6.58 -17.52 13.80
N THR A 7 6.80 -18.34 14.82
CA THR A 7 5.80 -19.19 15.46
C THR A 7 5.95 -19.12 16.98
N LEU A 8 4.84 -19.03 17.69
CA LEU A 8 4.76 -19.20 19.15
C LEU A 8 3.73 -20.28 19.45
N HIS A 9 4.17 -21.47 19.84
CA HIS A 9 3.29 -22.54 20.30
C HIS A 9 2.82 -22.29 21.74
N PHE A 10 1.58 -22.65 22.04
CA PHE A 10 0.98 -22.40 23.35
C PHE A 10 1.32 -23.48 24.38
N ASP A 11 1.69 -24.66 23.93
CA ASP A 11 2.30 -25.67 24.79
C ASP A 11 3.77 -25.30 25.11
N PRO A 12 4.12 -24.95 26.33
CA PRO A 12 5.49 -24.57 26.69
C PRO A 12 6.49 -25.77 26.63
N ALA A 13 6.00 -26.99 26.56
CA ALA A 13 6.83 -28.19 26.38
C ALA A 13 7.18 -28.44 24.89
N TYR A 14 6.48 -27.80 23.97
CA TYR A 14 6.76 -27.89 22.54
C TYR A 14 8.16 -27.33 22.23
N GLN A 15 8.89 -28.04 21.37
CA GLN A 15 10.23 -27.65 20.93
C GLN A 15 10.16 -27.29 19.43
N VAL A 16 10.17 -25.99 19.14
CA VAL A 16 10.17 -25.51 17.74
C VAL A 16 11.41 -26.02 17.03
N GLN A 17 11.21 -26.64 15.87
CA GLN A 17 12.31 -27.13 15.05
C GLN A 17 12.76 -26.06 14.04
N GLU A 18 14.05 -25.96 13.78
CA GLU A 18 14.59 -25.02 12.79
C GLU A 18 13.97 -25.23 11.41
N SER A 19 13.69 -26.48 11.03
CA SER A 19 13.05 -26.82 9.77
C SER A 19 11.65 -26.19 9.60
N GLU A 20 10.90 -25.99 10.70
CA GLU A 20 9.61 -25.33 10.70
C GLU A 20 9.77 -23.83 10.34
N VAL A 21 10.65 -23.13 11.06
CA VAL A 21 10.88 -21.70 10.84
C VAL A 21 11.55 -21.47 9.48
N ARG A 22 12.48 -22.34 9.08
CA ARG A 22 13.13 -22.28 7.76
C ARG A 22 12.13 -22.46 6.61
N ARG A 23 11.15 -23.35 6.73
CA ARG A 23 10.06 -23.47 5.74
C ARG A 23 9.26 -22.17 5.64
N MET A 24 8.95 -21.52 6.76
CA MET A 24 8.24 -20.22 6.76
C MET A 24 9.08 -19.12 6.11
N ALA A 25 10.39 -19.09 6.30
CA ALA A 25 11.29 -18.06 5.76
C ALA A 25 11.63 -18.27 4.27
N HIS A 26 11.57 -19.50 3.75
CA HIS A 26 11.97 -19.82 2.40
C HIS A 26 11.19 -19.07 1.30
N PRO A 27 9.85 -18.96 1.35
CA PRO A 27 9.08 -18.29 0.30
C PRO A 27 9.36 -16.79 0.14
N ILE A 28 10.00 -16.16 1.13
CA ILE A 28 10.29 -14.72 1.13
C ILE A 28 11.78 -14.40 0.88
N ILE A 29 12.54 -15.33 0.26
CA ILE A 29 13.95 -15.09 -0.13
C ILE A 29 14.08 -13.83 -1.00
N HIS A 30 13.09 -13.55 -1.86
CA HIS A 30 13.07 -12.36 -2.71
C HIS A 30 13.08 -11.04 -1.92
N ARG A 31 12.58 -11.03 -0.67
CA ARG A 31 12.64 -9.85 0.19
C ARG A 31 14.05 -9.61 0.75
N GLY A 32 14.77 -10.69 1.02
CA GLY A 32 16.10 -10.62 1.63
C GLY A 32 17.00 -11.75 1.14
N PRO A 33 17.65 -11.56 -0.03
CA PRO A 33 18.48 -12.59 -0.63
C PRO A 33 19.88 -12.69 -0.02
N ASP A 34 20.33 -11.69 0.77
CA ASP A 34 21.73 -11.53 1.13
C ASP A 34 22.14 -12.37 2.35
N ASP A 35 21.20 -12.58 3.31
CA ASP A 35 21.47 -13.31 4.54
C ASP A 35 20.19 -13.90 5.13
N GLU A 36 20.32 -14.91 6.01
CA GLU A 36 19.23 -15.50 6.78
C GLU A 36 19.64 -15.78 8.21
N GLY A 37 18.71 -15.72 9.15
CA GLY A 37 18.97 -16.04 10.53
C GLY A 37 17.75 -16.60 11.26
N PHE A 38 18.03 -17.38 12.31
CA PHE A 38 17.01 -18.06 13.09
C PHE A 38 17.32 -17.98 14.58
N TYR A 39 16.28 -17.76 15.38
CA TYR A 39 16.32 -17.91 16.83
C TYR A 39 15.28 -18.91 17.28
N LEU A 40 15.68 -19.87 18.09
CA LEU A 40 14.83 -20.93 18.60
C LEU A 40 15.02 -21.04 20.12
N ASN A 41 13.92 -20.99 20.86
CA ASN A 41 13.96 -21.18 22.31
C ASN A 41 12.64 -21.81 22.77
N ASN A 42 12.68 -23.12 23.06
CA ASN A 42 11.51 -23.90 23.44
C ASN A 42 10.36 -23.74 22.41
N ASN A 43 9.26 -23.11 22.80
CA ASN A 43 8.03 -22.96 22.03
C ASN A 43 7.98 -21.72 21.12
N ILE A 44 9.07 -20.95 21.00
CA ILE A 44 9.19 -19.80 20.10
C ILE A 44 10.23 -20.03 19.01
N GLY A 45 9.91 -19.65 17.79
CA GLY A 45 10.85 -19.60 16.67
C GLY A 45 10.70 -18.32 15.89
N LEU A 46 11.83 -17.65 15.63
CA LEU A 46 11.91 -16.42 14.82
C LEU A 46 12.77 -16.70 13.60
N GLY A 47 12.34 -16.27 12.43
CA GLY A 47 13.04 -16.41 11.16
C GLY A 47 13.16 -15.09 10.42
N PHE A 48 14.31 -14.88 9.79
CA PHE A 48 14.68 -13.63 9.15
C PHE A 48 15.35 -13.84 7.78
N ARG A 49 15.03 -12.96 6.82
CA ARG A 49 15.69 -12.82 5.53
C ARG A 49 16.15 -11.39 5.36
N ARG A 50 17.43 -11.18 5.03
CA ARG A 50 18.08 -9.87 4.98
C ARG A 50 18.30 -9.36 3.57
N LEU A 51 17.90 -8.11 3.32
CA LEU A 51 18.48 -7.25 2.28
C LEU A 51 19.37 -6.24 3.01
N SER A 52 20.67 -6.34 2.78
CA SER A 52 21.68 -5.55 3.51
C SER A 52 21.75 -4.11 2.96
N ILE A 53 21.43 -3.12 3.80
CA ILE A 53 21.36 -1.71 3.42
C ILE A 53 22.18 -0.83 4.36
N ILE A 54 22.03 -1.02 5.69
CA ILE A 54 22.82 -0.34 6.72
C ILE A 54 23.60 -1.40 7.48
N ASP A 55 24.88 -1.11 7.78
CA ASP A 55 25.82 -2.00 8.45
C ASP A 55 25.90 -3.38 7.78
N LEU A 56 26.54 -3.42 6.62
CA LEU A 56 26.60 -4.62 5.76
C LEU A 56 27.24 -5.83 6.45
N HIS A 57 28.07 -5.61 7.48
CA HIS A 57 28.88 -6.64 8.12
C HIS A 57 28.30 -7.15 9.44
N SER A 58 27.83 -6.27 10.34
CA SER A 58 27.39 -6.68 11.68
C SER A 58 25.87 -6.69 11.90
N GLY A 59 25.09 -6.29 10.89
CA GLY A 59 23.63 -6.20 10.98
C GLY A 59 22.86 -7.52 10.81
N HIS A 60 23.48 -8.67 11.16
CA HIS A 60 22.81 -9.98 11.17
C HIS A 60 21.65 -10.00 12.18
N GLN A 61 20.53 -10.63 11.80
CA GLN A 61 19.39 -10.83 12.68
C GLN A 61 18.99 -12.32 12.70
N PRO A 62 18.33 -12.80 13.76
CA PRO A 62 17.81 -12.10 14.95
C PRO A 62 18.91 -11.47 15.82
N LEU A 63 18.63 -10.24 16.29
CA LEU A 63 19.56 -9.45 17.10
C LEU A 63 19.06 -9.39 18.55
N THR A 64 19.99 -9.25 19.50
CA THR A 64 19.67 -9.28 20.93
C THR A 64 20.30 -8.10 21.69
N ASN A 65 19.73 -7.81 22.88
CA ASN A 65 20.34 -6.89 23.86
C ASN A 65 21.62 -7.46 24.48
N GLU A 66 22.21 -6.76 25.46
CA GLU A 66 23.51 -7.10 26.05
C GLU A 66 23.52 -8.45 26.76
N ASP A 67 22.41 -8.83 27.43
CA ASP A 67 22.30 -10.04 28.26
C ASP A 67 21.60 -11.22 27.54
N GLY A 68 21.17 -11.05 26.30
CA GLY A 68 20.58 -12.10 25.48
C GLY A 68 19.14 -12.47 25.86
N THR A 69 18.42 -11.59 26.55
CA THR A 69 17.05 -11.86 27.02
C THR A 69 15.95 -11.25 26.14
N ILE A 70 16.31 -10.31 25.26
CA ILE A 70 15.37 -9.66 24.33
C ILE A 70 15.90 -9.88 22.91
N TRP A 71 15.08 -10.48 22.06
CA TRP A 71 15.44 -10.82 20.68
C TRP A 71 14.50 -10.15 19.69
N ILE A 72 15.04 -9.57 18.62
CA ILE A 72 14.26 -8.88 17.58
C ILE A 72 14.53 -9.46 16.20
N ILE A 73 13.47 -9.52 15.39
CA ILE A 73 13.52 -9.55 13.93
C ILE A 73 12.75 -8.34 13.37
N PHE A 74 13.35 -7.68 12.39
CA PHE A 74 12.89 -6.38 11.93
C PHE A 74 12.94 -6.25 10.40
N ASN A 75 11.81 -5.89 9.81
CA ASN A 75 11.68 -5.51 8.41
C ASN A 75 11.34 -4.04 8.33
N GLY A 76 12.30 -3.19 8.00
CA GLY A 76 12.05 -1.76 7.94
C GLY A 76 13.32 -0.91 7.93
N GLU A 77 13.14 0.37 8.28
CA GLU A 77 14.18 1.38 8.44
C GLU A 77 13.73 2.42 9.48
N ILE A 78 14.56 2.70 10.48
CA ILE A 78 14.32 3.72 11.51
C ILE A 78 15.23 4.92 11.22
N TYR A 79 14.68 5.97 10.66
CA TYR A 79 15.45 7.10 10.14
C TYR A 79 16.09 7.99 11.22
N ASN A 80 15.50 8.07 12.42
CA ASN A 80 16.05 8.83 13.56
C ASN A 80 16.94 7.99 14.48
N PHE A 81 17.43 6.82 14.04
CA PHE A 81 18.21 5.91 14.89
C PHE A 81 19.49 6.50 15.45
N LYS A 82 20.15 7.41 14.71
CA LYS A 82 21.40 8.04 15.17
C LYS A 82 21.21 8.94 16.40
N GLU A 83 20.07 9.63 16.47
CA GLU A 83 19.70 10.47 17.60
C GLU A 83 19.31 9.61 18.80
N LEU A 84 18.43 8.63 18.55
CA LEU A 84 17.97 7.68 19.57
C LEU A 84 19.14 6.90 20.18
N ARG A 85 20.11 6.50 19.36
CA ARG A 85 21.33 5.82 19.83
C ARG A 85 22.12 6.67 20.82
N LYS A 86 22.34 7.96 20.54
CA LYS A 86 23.06 8.87 21.46
C LYS A 86 22.37 8.95 22.81
N ASP A 87 21.03 9.04 22.80
CA ASP A 87 20.24 9.11 24.04
C ASP A 87 20.34 7.80 24.84
N LEU A 88 20.34 6.66 24.16
CA LEU A 88 20.45 5.33 24.79
C LEU A 88 21.87 5.07 25.33
N GLU A 89 22.91 5.43 24.58
CA GLU A 89 24.30 5.35 25.05
C GLU A 89 24.53 6.23 26.29
N ALA A 90 23.90 7.44 26.34
CA ALA A 90 23.94 8.30 27.54
C ALA A 90 23.23 7.68 28.76
N LYS A 91 22.30 6.76 28.55
CA LYS A 91 21.64 5.97 29.61
C LYS A 91 22.41 4.70 30.01
N GLY A 92 23.50 4.38 29.32
CA GLY A 92 24.39 3.28 29.64
C GLY A 92 24.26 2.04 28.76
N HIS A 93 23.38 2.04 27.74
CA HIS A 93 23.30 0.96 26.78
C HIS A 93 24.57 0.83 25.94
N ARG A 94 24.93 -0.39 25.61
CA ARG A 94 26.15 -0.71 24.83
C ARG A 94 25.76 -1.37 23.52
N PHE A 95 25.97 -0.64 22.43
CA PHE A 95 25.71 -1.12 21.09
C PHE A 95 26.86 -2.01 20.57
N LYS A 96 26.50 -3.11 19.93
CA LYS A 96 27.44 -4.06 19.28
C LYS A 96 27.49 -3.84 17.76
N THR A 97 26.44 -3.24 17.18
CA THR A 97 26.30 -3.00 15.75
C THR A 97 26.14 -1.49 15.46
N HIS A 98 26.13 -1.14 14.20
CA HIS A 98 25.79 0.23 13.75
C HIS A 98 24.39 0.29 13.10
N THR A 99 23.57 -0.77 13.27
CA THR A 99 22.24 -0.84 12.69
C THR A 99 21.23 0.01 13.44
N ASP A 100 20.18 0.36 12.76
CA ASP A 100 18.98 0.95 13.33
C ASP A 100 18.17 -0.08 14.15
N THR A 101 18.28 -1.37 13.80
CA THR A 101 17.60 -2.49 14.48
C THR A 101 17.95 -2.57 15.97
N GLU A 102 19.23 -2.42 16.32
CA GLU A 102 19.68 -2.49 17.72
C GLU A 102 19.08 -1.37 18.57
N THR A 103 18.84 -0.20 17.96
CA THR A 103 18.16 0.91 18.62
C THR A 103 16.76 0.54 19.10
N ILE A 104 16.02 -0.30 18.35
CA ILE A 104 14.68 -0.75 18.75
C ILE A 104 14.74 -1.63 20.00
N VAL A 105 15.73 -2.52 20.08
CA VAL A 105 15.92 -3.42 21.24
C VAL A 105 16.11 -2.61 22.52
N HIS A 106 17.05 -1.65 22.51
CA HIS A 106 17.34 -0.81 23.68
C HIS A 106 16.21 0.16 24.01
N LEU A 107 15.47 0.66 23.00
CA LEU A 107 14.24 1.42 23.26
C LEU A 107 13.17 0.57 23.94
N TYR A 108 13.05 -0.70 23.58
CA TYR A 108 12.10 -1.60 24.23
C TYR A 108 12.50 -1.88 25.70
N GLU A 109 13.78 -1.96 26.02
CA GLU A 109 14.26 -2.09 27.40
C GLU A 109 13.87 -0.86 28.24
N GLU A 110 14.02 0.34 27.68
CA GLU A 110 13.75 1.59 28.39
C GLU A 110 12.25 1.94 28.50
N TYR A 111 11.48 1.69 27.45
CA TYR A 111 10.12 2.20 27.34
C TYR A 111 9.06 1.10 27.16
N GLY A 112 9.45 -0.17 27.16
CA GLY A 112 8.55 -1.28 26.89
C GLY A 112 7.85 -1.11 25.54
N THR A 113 6.54 -1.37 25.52
CA THR A 113 5.74 -1.28 24.29
C THR A 113 5.56 0.15 23.77
N ASP A 114 5.82 1.18 24.57
CA ASP A 114 5.79 2.58 24.15
C ASP A 114 7.01 3.01 23.31
N CYS A 115 8.00 2.14 23.13
CA CYS A 115 9.15 2.37 22.26
C CYS A 115 8.73 2.79 20.85
N VAL A 116 7.62 2.25 20.31
CA VAL A 116 7.09 2.54 18.97
C VAL A 116 6.75 4.03 18.76
N LYS A 117 6.41 4.76 19.82
CA LYS A 117 6.08 6.18 19.75
C LYS A 117 7.28 7.06 19.42
N LYS A 118 8.50 6.58 19.73
CA LYS A 118 9.78 7.29 19.49
C LYS A 118 10.35 7.01 18.11
N LEU A 119 9.89 5.97 17.44
CA LEU A 119 10.41 5.56 16.14
C LEU A 119 9.88 6.47 15.03
N ARG A 120 10.78 6.99 14.21
CA ARG A 120 10.48 7.68 12.95
C ARG A 120 10.99 6.81 11.80
N GLY A 121 10.08 6.07 11.18
CA GLY A 121 10.47 5.07 10.20
C GLY A 121 9.30 4.31 9.60
N MET A 122 9.64 3.30 8.82
CA MET A 122 8.75 2.32 8.23
C MET A 122 9.13 0.94 8.77
N PHE A 123 8.20 0.20 9.32
CA PHE A 123 8.55 -1.04 10.01
C PHE A 123 7.41 -2.06 10.19
N GLY A 124 7.82 -3.32 10.16
CA GLY A 124 7.13 -4.44 10.79
C GLY A 124 8.16 -5.23 11.57
N PHE A 125 7.99 -5.42 12.87
CA PHE A 125 8.94 -6.16 13.69
C PHE A 125 8.26 -7.06 14.71
N ALA A 126 9.02 -8.02 15.20
CA ALA A 126 8.64 -8.88 16.31
C ALA A 126 9.79 -8.98 17.33
N ILE A 127 9.48 -8.73 18.60
CA ILE A 127 10.37 -8.84 19.74
C ILE A 127 9.91 -9.99 20.62
N TRP A 128 10.81 -10.96 20.90
CA TRP A 128 10.64 -11.93 21.96
C TRP A 128 11.31 -11.45 23.24
N ASP A 129 10.52 -11.27 24.27
CA ASP A 129 10.98 -10.96 25.62
C ASP A 129 10.99 -12.23 26.45
N ASP A 130 12.18 -12.81 26.61
CA ASP A 130 12.35 -14.10 27.32
C ASP A 130 12.14 -13.96 28.84
N ARG A 131 12.34 -12.75 29.40
CA ARG A 131 12.08 -12.45 30.82
C ARG A 131 10.59 -12.57 31.15
N HIS A 132 9.73 -12.06 30.26
CA HIS A 132 8.27 -12.02 30.45
C HIS A 132 7.53 -13.11 29.66
N LYS A 133 8.27 -13.95 28.87
CA LYS A 133 7.71 -14.97 27.96
C LYS A 133 6.61 -14.39 27.07
N LYS A 134 6.93 -13.29 26.42
CA LYS A 134 5.99 -12.46 25.65
C LYS A 134 6.55 -12.14 24.28
N LEU A 135 5.71 -12.31 23.26
CA LEU A 135 5.95 -11.80 21.91
C LEU A 135 5.28 -10.42 21.76
N PHE A 136 6.05 -9.42 21.33
CA PHE A 136 5.59 -8.09 21.04
C PHE A 136 5.84 -7.78 19.56
N CYS A 137 4.77 -7.45 18.83
CA CYS A 137 4.84 -7.11 17.42
C CYS A 137 4.35 -5.68 17.20
N ALA A 138 4.86 -5.01 16.17
CA ALA A 138 4.41 -3.67 15.80
C ALA A 138 4.47 -3.45 14.30
N ARG A 139 3.56 -2.62 13.79
CA ARG A 139 3.52 -2.14 12.41
C ARG A 139 3.54 -0.62 12.38
N ASP A 140 4.24 -0.04 11.40
CA ASP A 140 4.42 1.41 11.27
C ASP A 140 3.10 2.19 11.09
N ARG A 141 3.17 3.51 11.25
CA ARG A 141 2.02 4.42 11.30
C ARG A 141 1.13 4.40 10.07
N PHE A 142 1.71 4.20 8.88
CA PHE A 142 0.98 4.14 7.61
C PHE A 142 0.86 2.72 7.05
N GLY A 143 1.44 1.72 7.72
CA GLY A 143 1.45 0.35 7.23
C GLY A 143 2.29 0.16 5.96
N ILE A 144 3.37 0.95 5.83
CA ILE A 144 4.32 0.84 4.72
C ILE A 144 4.91 -0.57 4.65
N LYS A 145 5.19 -1.16 5.83
CA LYS A 145 5.64 -2.55 5.91
C LYS A 145 4.48 -3.48 6.27
N PRO A 146 4.39 -4.65 5.63
CA PRO A 146 3.34 -5.62 5.89
C PRO A 146 3.61 -6.39 7.19
N PHE A 147 2.53 -6.81 7.86
CA PHE A 147 2.55 -7.74 8.98
C PHE A 147 1.26 -8.57 8.98
N PHE A 148 1.39 -9.87 8.76
CA PHE A 148 0.28 -10.84 8.76
C PHE A 148 0.40 -11.76 9.95
N TYR A 149 -0.74 -12.23 10.48
CA TYR A 149 -0.76 -13.19 11.56
C TYR A 149 -1.93 -14.18 11.45
N TYR A 150 -1.73 -15.32 12.08
CA TYR A 150 -2.71 -16.39 12.23
C TYR A 150 -2.73 -16.83 13.68
N LEU A 151 -3.92 -17.04 14.21
CA LEU A 151 -4.13 -17.54 15.56
C LEU A 151 -5.11 -18.70 15.54
N ASP A 152 -4.74 -19.78 16.20
CA ASP A 152 -5.64 -20.86 16.56
C ASP A 152 -5.48 -21.20 18.06
N GLY A 153 -6.20 -22.21 18.55
CA GLY A 153 -6.14 -22.60 19.97
C GLY A 153 -4.80 -23.20 20.40
N SER A 154 -3.85 -23.42 19.48
CA SER A 154 -2.57 -24.10 19.75
C SER A 154 -1.33 -23.21 19.55
N ARG A 155 -1.42 -22.19 18.69
CA ARG A 155 -0.26 -21.37 18.32
C ARG A 155 -0.63 -20.03 17.68
N PHE A 156 0.36 -19.16 17.64
CA PHE A 156 0.37 -17.92 16.90
C PHE A 156 1.47 -17.99 15.83
N LEU A 157 1.11 -17.72 14.55
CA LEU A 157 2.05 -17.60 13.44
C LEU A 157 2.01 -16.18 12.91
N PHE A 158 3.15 -15.68 12.41
CA PHE A 158 3.21 -14.37 11.76
C PHE A 158 4.23 -14.33 10.63
N GLY A 159 4.10 -13.34 9.76
CA GLY A 159 5.03 -13.13 8.66
C GLY A 159 4.84 -11.82 7.91
N SER A 160 5.85 -11.44 7.14
CA SER A 160 5.79 -10.32 6.21
C SER A 160 4.84 -10.57 5.03
N GLU A 161 4.60 -11.82 4.69
CA GLU A 161 3.72 -12.24 3.59
C GLU A 161 2.85 -13.41 4.02
N ILE A 162 1.65 -13.53 3.42
CA ILE A 162 0.70 -14.60 3.75
C ILE A 162 1.33 -15.98 3.50
N LYS A 163 2.14 -16.09 2.44
CA LYS A 163 2.83 -17.35 2.09
C LYS A 163 3.75 -17.89 3.19
N ASN A 164 4.24 -17.03 4.13
CA ASN A 164 4.97 -17.53 5.31
C ASN A 164 4.09 -18.43 6.19
N ILE A 165 2.88 -17.95 6.45
CA ILE A 165 1.90 -18.62 7.32
C ILE A 165 1.37 -19.88 6.64
N LEU A 166 1.13 -19.82 5.32
CA LEU A 166 0.64 -20.94 4.51
C LEU A 166 1.64 -22.09 4.33
N GLN A 167 2.87 -21.96 4.85
CA GLN A 167 3.83 -23.09 4.92
C GLN A 167 3.51 -24.09 6.02
N ALA A 168 2.64 -23.75 6.96
CA ALA A 168 2.12 -24.71 7.92
C ALA A 168 0.92 -25.44 7.29
N ASP A 169 1.03 -26.76 7.16
CA ASP A 169 0.10 -27.60 6.37
C ASP A 169 -1.33 -27.62 6.92
N ASP A 170 -1.51 -27.34 8.20
CA ASP A 170 -2.79 -27.33 8.91
C ASP A 170 -3.47 -25.94 8.96
N VAL A 171 -2.85 -24.91 8.38
CA VAL A 171 -3.49 -23.60 8.24
C VAL A 171 -4.60 -23.64 7.19
N SER A 172 -5.81 -23.29 7.63
CA SER A 172 -6.98 -23.26 6.75
C SER A 172 -6.82 -22.24 5.63
N ARG A 173 -7.08 -22.70 4.40
CA ARG A 173 -7.15 -21.86 3.19
C ARG A 173 -8.59 -21.49 2.81
N GLU A 174 -9.52 -21.58 3.76
CA GLU A 174 -10.91 -21.22 3.53
C GLU A 174 -11.05 -19.76 3.11
N ILE A 175 -11.67 -19.54 1.95
CA ILE A 175 -11.87 -18.22 1.36
C ILE A 175 -12.96 -17.46 2.13
N ASP A 176 -12.70 -16.21 2.49
CA ASP A 176 -13.69 -15.30 3.02
C ASP A 176 -14.49 -14.64 1.88
N ILE A 177 -15.76 -14.97 1.77
CA ILE A 177 -16.63 -14.44 0.71
C ILE A 177 -16.96 -12.95 0.89
N HIS A 178 -16.91 -12.40 2.12
CA HIS A 178 -17.09 -10.97 2.36
C HIS A 178 -15.86 -10.19 1.88
N VAL A 179 -14.66 -10.73 2.11
CA VAL A 179 -13.41 -10.16 1.57
C VAL A 179 -13.37 -10.28 0.04
N MET A 180 -13.89 -11.36 -0.53
CA MET A 180 -14.04 -11.49 -1.99
C MET A 180 -15.01 -10.44 -2.56
N ASP A 181 -16.12 -10.14 -1.89
CA ASP A 181 -17.02 -9.04 -2.26
C ASP A 181 -16.33 -7.69 -2.18
N TYR A 182 -15.53 -7.47 -1.13
CA TYR A 182 -14.74 -6.25 -0.96
C TYR A 182 -13.73 -6.09 -2.11
N TYR A 183 -12.99 -7.14 -2.43
CA TYR A 183 -12.07 -7.15 -3.57
C TYR A 183 -12.78 -6.84 -4.90
N LEU A 184 -13.89 -7.49 -5.21
CA LEU A 184 -14.64 -7.22 -6.43
C LEU A 184 -15.21 -5.79 -6.43
N THR A 185 -15.49 -5.24 -5.27
CA THR A 185 -15.97 -3.86 -5.15
C THR A 185 -14.86 -2.85 -5.35
N TYR A 186 -13.70 -3.03 -4.74
CA TYR A 186 -12.66 -2.00 -4.65
C TYR A 186 -11.34 -2.35 -5.37
N GLY A 187 -11.06 -3.64 -5.59
CA GLY A 187 -9.86 -4.14 -6.26
C GLY A 187 -8.74 -4.57 -5.32
N TYR A 188 -8.95 -4.54 -4.02
CA TYR A 188 -8.01 -4.94 -2.96
C TYR A 188 -8.77 -5.49 -1.75
N THR A 189 -8.08 -6.08 -0.78
CA THR A 189 -8.66 -6.63 0.47
C THR A 189 -8.64 -5.59 1.60
N PRO A 190 -9.52 -5.68 2.62
CA PRO A 190 -9.60 -4.69 3.71
C PRO A 190 -8.35 -4.63 4.58
N ILE A 191 -8.21 -3.55 5.36
CA ILE A 191 -7.03 -3.19 6.15
C ILE A 191 -6.64 -4.22 7.23
N ASP A 192 -7.60 -4.96 7.77
CA ASP A 192 -7.42 -5.91 8.88
C ASP A 192 -7.66 -7.38 8.47
N GLU A 193 -8.30 -7.60 7.31
CA GLU A 193 -8.66 -8.93 6.83
C GLU A 193 -7.82 -9.36 5.62
N THR A 194 -7.75 -10.67 5.38
CA THR A 194 -7.22 -11.24 4.13
C THR A 194 -8.28 -12.08 3.44
N ILE A 195 -7.98 -12.50 2.20
CA ILE A 195 -8.86 -13.42 1.48
C ILE A 195 -9.05 -14.76 2.20
N TYR A 196 -8.18 -15.11 3.16
CA TYR A 196 -8.28 -16.31 3.98
C TYR A 196 -8.90 -15.98 5.34
N LYS A 197 -9.99 -16.61 5.73
CA LYS A 197 -10.80 -16.31 6.93
C LYS A 197 -10.01 -16.18 8.23
N LYS A 198 -8.95 -16.98 8.40
CA LYS A 198 -8.22 -17.07 9.67
C LYS A 198 -6.89 -16.31 9.66
N ILE A 199 -6.47 -15.77 8.51
CA ILE A 199 -5.25 -14.97 8.41
C ILE A 199 -5.65 -13.50 8.43
N LYS A 200 -5.05 -12.73 9.34
CA LYS A 200 -5.36 -11.32 9.56
C LYS A 200 -4.15 -10.44 9.23
N LYS A 201 -4.41 -9.16 9.00
CA LYS A 201 -3.38 -8.11 8.93
C LYS A 201 -3.32 -7.39 10.28
N LEU A 202 -2.12 -7.10 10.78
CA LEU A 202 -1.99 -6.10 11.82
C LEU A 202 -2.21 -4.72 11.21
N GLU A 203 -3.18 -3.96 11.73
CA GLU A 203 -3.47 -2.64 11.19
C GLU A 203 -2.28 -1.66 11.31
N PRO A 204 -2.18 -0.63 10.44
CA PRO A 204 -1.21 0.45 10.61
C PRO A 204 -1.31 1.10 11.97
N ALA A 205 -0.16 1.55 12.51
CA ALA A 205 -0.09 2.18 13.82
C ALA A 205 -0.57 1.31 14.99
N HIS A 206 -0.52 -0.04 14.84
CA HIS A 206 -0.88 -0.95 15.92
C HIS A 206 0.29 -1.76 16.44
N THR A 207 0.20 -2.10 17.71
CA THR A 207 1.03 -3.10 18.38
C THR A 207 0.18 -4.31 18.73
N LEU A 208 0.82 -5.48 18.80
CA LEU A 208 0.22 -6.72 19.23
C LEU A 208 1.13 -7.35 20.29
N GLU A 209 0.57 -7.67 21.45
CA GLU A 209 1.25 -8.43 22.51
C GLU A 209 0.55 -9.77 22.70
N ILE A 210 1.31 -10.86 22.76
CA ILE A 210 0.77 -12.19 23.05
C ILE A 210 1.72 -13.02 23.91
N LYS A 211 1.14 -13.79 24.84
CA LYS A 211 1.80 -14.85 25.59
C LYS A 211 1.22 -16.21 25.18
N ALA A 212 1.98 -17.27 25.40
CA ALA A 212 1.49 -18.62 25.11
C ALA A 212 0.15 -18.89 25.84
N GLY A 213 -0.86 -19.32 25.08
CA GLY A 213 -2.20 -19.61 25.58
C GLY A 213 -3.07 -18.39 25.89
N GLY A 214 -2.59 -17.18 25.63
CA GLY A 214 -3.34 -15.92 25.80
C GLY A 214 -3.94 -15.40 24.50
N GLU A 215 -4.94 -14.55 24.63
CA GLU A 215 -5.45 -13.75 23.52
C GLU A 215 -4.51 -12.58 23.20
N PRO A 216 -4.36 -12.21 21.92
CA PRO A 216 -3.55 -11.07 21.53
C PRO A 216 -4.16 -9.76 22.04
N VAL A 217 -3.34 -8.91 22.65
CA VAL A 217 -3.71 -7.56 23.03
C VAL A 217 -3.24 -6.60 21.95
N ILE A 218 -4.19 -6.11 21.15
CA ILE A 218 -3.90 -5.18 20.04
C ILE A 218 -4.22 -3.76 20.51
N LYS A 219 -3.27 -2.82 20.28
CA LYS A 219 -3.41 -1.42 20.68
C LYS A 219 -2.95 -0.48 19.57
N ARG A 220 -3.76 0.53 19.26
CA ARG A 220 -3.36 1.64 18.41
C ARG A 220 -2.43 2.59 19.19
N TYR A 221 -1.27 2.93 18.63
CA TYR A 221 -0.31 3.84 19.25
C TYR A 221 -0.24 5.22 18.59
N TRP A 222 -0.81 5.39 17.39
CA TRP A 222 -0.90 6.64 16.64
C TRP A 222 -2.18 6.66 15.80
N ASP A 223 -2.70 7.87 15.51
CA ASP A 223 -3.89 8.04 14.67
C ASP A 223 -3.80 9.29 13.80
N ILE A 224 -4.59 9.31 12.71
CA ILE A 224 -4.77 10.45 11.83
C ILE A 224 -5.68 11.46 12.57
N ASN A 225 -5.19 12.69 12.73
CA ASN A 225 -5.95 13.75 13.39
C ASN A 225 -5.84 15.06 12.59
N PHE A 226 -6.98 15.52 12.03
CA PHE A 226 -7.07 16.76 11.29
C PHE A 226 -7.41 17.92 12.23
N GLU A 227 -6.44 18.82 12.43
CA GLU A 227 -6.58 20.03 13.25
C GLU A 227 -6.15 21.26 12.45
N PRO A 228 -6.99 21.74 11.48
CA PRO A 228 -6.60 22.82 10.59
C PRO A 228 -6.31 24.12 11.37
N ASP A 229 -5.18 24.75 11.05
CA ASP A 229 -4.74 26.00 11.64
C ASP A 229 -4.88 27.15 10.63
N ASP A 230 -5.90 27.95 10.81
CA ASP A 230 -6.18 29.12 9.97
C ASP A 230 -5.34 30.35 10.33
N SER A 231 -4.53 30.30 11.40
CA SER A 231 -3.68 31.42 11.82
C SER A 231 -2.40 31.53 10.99
N ILE A 232 -1.96 30.43 10.37
CA ILE A 232 -0.75 30.36 9.55
C ILE A 232 -1.07 30.84 8.13
N SER A 233 -0.25 31.75 7.63
CA SER A 233 -0.40 32.30 6.28
C SER A 233 -0.01 31.30 5.20
N GLU A 234 -0.46 31.55 3.97
CA GLU A 234 -0.16 30.69 2.81
C GLU A 234 1.34 30.58 2.52
N ASP A 235 2.12 31.67 2.73
CA ASP A 235 3.57 31.67 2.50
C ASP A 235 4.32 30.94 3.61
N GLU A 236 3.92 31.09 4.86
CA GLU A 236 4.48 30.33 5.99
C GLU A 236 4.20 28.82 5.81
N TRP A 237 3.03 28.43 5.34
CA TRP A 237 2.76 27.03 4.99
C TRP A 237 3.71 26.51 3.91
N CYS A 238 4.05 27.31 2.90
CA CYS A 238 5.01 26.91 1.88
C CYS A 238 6.41 26.65 2.47
N GLU A 239 6.87 27.52 3.40
CA GLU A 239 8.15 27.35 4.07
C GLU A 239 8.18 26.11 4.99
N LEU A 240 7.10 25.87 5.75
CA LEU A 240 6.98 24.70 6.61
C LEU A 240 6.97 23.40 5.81
N ILE A 241 6.21 23.35 4.70
CA ILE A 241 6.18 22.20 3.79
C ILE A 241 7.57 21.91 3.24
N GLU A 242 8.24 22.94 2.73
CA GLU A 242 9.57 22.78 2.16
C GLU A 242 10.58 22.25 3.17
N ASN A 243 10.66 22.89 4.34
CA ASN A 243 11.63 22.53 5.37
C ASN A 243 11.40 21.11 5.89
N LYS A 244 10.14 20.74 6.16
CA LYS A 244 9.82 19.41 6.69
C LYS A 244 10.01 18.32 5.63
N LEU A 245 9.72 18.61 4.34
CA LEU A 245 9.98 17.65 3.26
C LEU A 245 11.47 17.46 3.00
N LYS A 246 12.29 18.53 3.09
CA LYS A 246 13.75 18.44 3.03
C LYS A 246 14.30 17.54 4.13
N GLU A 247 13.92 17.78 5.36
CA GLU A 247 14.30 16.96 6.52
C GLU A 247 13.95 15.49 6.31
N SER A 248 12.72 15.22 5.87
CA SER A 248 12.26 13.86 5.59
C SER A 248 13.09 13.17 4.50
N ILE A 249 13.45 13.88 3.43
CA ILE A 249 14.26 13.35 2.33
C ILE A 249 15.69 13.08 2.80
N GLU A 250 16.31 14.03 3.47
CA GLU A 250 17.69 13.91 3.96
C GLU A 250 17.87 12.69 4.86
N MET A 251 16.96 12.48 5.81
CA MET A 251 16.97 11.31 6.69
C MET A 251 16.87 9.99 5.90
N ARG A 252 16.10 9.97 4.80
CA ARG A 252 15.88 8.78 3.98
C ARG A 252 16.97 8.52 2.93
N MET A 253 17.94 9.43 2.81
CA MET A 253 19.13 9.23 1.98
C MET A 253 20.26 8.46 2.69
N VAL A 254 20.14 8.20 3.99
CA VAL A 254 21.12 7.38 4.73
C VAL A 254 21.09 5.95 4.22
N SER A 255 22.21 5.49 3.64
CA SER A 255 22.37 4.15 3.06
C SER A 255 23.84 3.83 2.85
N ASP A 256 24.27 2.59 3.14
CA ASP A 256 25.62 2.08 2.84
C ASP A 256 25.68 1.41 1.45
N VAL A 257 24.57 1.41 0.70
CA VAL A 257 24.45 0.86 -0.66
C VAL A 257 23.95 1.93 -1.63
N PRO A 258 24.14 1.75 -2.96
CA PRO A 258 23.68 2.70 -3.96
C PRO A 258 22.19 3.01 -3.84
N LEU A 259 21.85 4.31 -3.91
CA LEU A 259 20.51 4.85 -3.76
C LEU A 259 20.13 5.69 -4.99
N GLY A 260 18.84 5.65 -5.36
CA GLY A 260 18.28 6.44 -6.46
C GLY A 260 16.85 6.91 -6.18
N ALA A 261 16.12 7.29 -7.21
CA ALA A 261 14.72 7.69 -7.10
C ALA A 261 13.90 7.25 -8.32
N PHE A 262 12.62 6.95 -8.10
CA PHE A 262 11.65 6.87 -9.19
C PHE A 262 11.28 8.27 -9.66
N LEU A 263 11.22 8.47 -10.96
CA LEU A 263 10.91 9.76 -11.57
C LEU A 263 9.86 9.60 -12.67
N SER A 264 8.61 9.97 -12.38
CA SER A 264 7.51 9.95 -13.36
C SER A 264 7.35 11.29 -14.12
N GLY A 265 8.00 12.36 -13.65
CA GLY A 265 7.75 13.72 -14.12
C GLY A 265 6.53 14.38 -13.46
N GLY A 266 5.78 13.68 -12.60
CA GLY A 266 4.73 14.25 -11.75
C GLY A 266 5.30 15.08 -10.60
N ILE A 267 4.51 16.01 -10.05
CA ILE A 267 4.96 16.93 -8.98
C ILE A 267 5.62 16.20 -7.80
N ASP A 268 5.06 15.07 -7.35
CA ASP A 268 5.52 14.37 -6.15
C ASP A 268 6.92 13.81 -6.35
N SER A 269 7.12 12.97 -7.37
CA SER A 269 8.43 12.39 -7.70
C SER A 269 9.46 13.45 -8.09
N SER A 270 9.03 14.49 -8.82
CA SER A 270 9.90 15.59 -9.20
C SER A 270 10.33 16.44 -8.00
N SER A 271 9.45 16.65 -7.01
CA SER A 271 9.80 17.33 -5.75
C SER A 271 10.83 16.53 -4.95
N VAL A 272 10.66 15.20 -4.88
CA VAL A 272 11.64 14.32 -4.21
C VAL A 272 13.00 14.44 -4.89
N VAL A 273 13.08 14.28 -6.22
CA VAL A 273 14.36 14.37 -6.95
C VAL A 273 15.00 15.76 -6.83
N ALA A 274 14.19 16.83 -6.95
CA ALA A 274 14.68 18.20 -6.82
C ALA A 274 15.31 18.48 -5.46
N LEU A 275 14.72 17.97 -4.39
CA LEU A 275 15.25 18.15 -3.04
C LEU A 275 16.41 17.19 -2.72
N MET A 276 16.37 15.94 -3.19
CA MET A 276 17.51 15.02 -3.08
C MET A 276 18.79 15.60 -3.68
N SER A 277 18.66 16.30 -4.82
CA SER A 277 19.81 16.91 -5.51
C SER A 277 20.51 18.01 -4.70
N GLN A 278 19.91 18.50 -3.60
CA GLN A 278 20.54 19.46 -2.69
C GLN A 278 21.45 18.80 -1.65
N PHE A 279 21.26 17.50 -1.41
CA PHE A 279 21.98 16.73 -0.38
C PHE A 279 23.04 15.78 -0.98
N SER A 280 23.17 15.74 -2.31
CA SER A 280 24.13 14.85 -2.98
C SER A 280 25.09 15.65 -3.86
N GLU A 281 26.38 15.39 -3.71
CA GLU A 281 27.42 15.91 -4.62
C GLU A 281 27.51 15.14 -5.93
N GLN A 282 27.01 13.90 -5.95
CA GLN A 282 26.99 13.04 -7.12
C GLN A 282 25.62 13.11 -7.81
N PRO A 283 25.55 12.94 -9.14
CA PRO A 283 24.28 12.84 -9.86
C PRO A 283 23.37 11.76 -9.27
N ILE A 284 22.15 12.13 -8.88
CA ILE A 284 21.15 11.17 -8.39
C ILE A 284 20.76 10.23 -9.53
N LYS A 285 20.81 8.91 -9.29
CA LYS A 285 20.27 7.93 -10.22
C LYS A 285 18.76 8.01 -10.24
N THR A 286 18.17 8.22 -11.41
CA THR A 286 16.70 8.31 -11.55
C THR A 286 16.21 7.30 -12.57
N PHE A 287 15.02 6.70 -12.29
CA PHE A 287 14.47 5.62 -13.08
C PHE A 287 13.06 5.95 -13.51
N SER A 288 12.81 5.81 -14.81
CA SER A 288 11.50 6.02 -15.42
C SER A 288 11.14 4.89 -16.35
N ILE A 289 9.85 4.63 -16.47
CA ILE A 289 9.31 3.77 -17.52
C ILE A 289 8.31 4.52 -18.37
N GLY A 290 8.17 4.11 -19.62
CA GLY A 290 7.20 4.64 -20.55
C GLY A 290 6.49 3.53 -21.32
N PHE A 291 5.52 3.92 -22.11
CA PHE A 291 4.76 3.04 -23.01
C PHE A 291 4.91 3.54 -24.46
N LYS A 292 4.71 2.64 -25.42
CA LYS A 292 4.67 3.03 -26.84
C LYS A 292 3.49 3.95 -27.14
N GLU A 293 2.40 3.81 -26.38
CA GLU A 293 1.19 4.62 -26.49
C GLU A 293 1.42 6.01 -25.89
N ALA A 294 1.49 7.03 -26.75
CA ALA A 294 1.80 8.41 -26.37
C ALA A 294 0.89 8.98 -25.26
N ALA A 295 -0.38 8.51 -25.19
CA ALA A 295 -1.33 8.93 -24.15
C ALA A 295 -0.99 8.42 -22.74
N PHE A 296 -0.04 7.48 -22.60
CA PHE A 296 0.40 6.89 -21.35
C PHE A 296 1.90 7.12 -21.08
N ASN A 297 2.56 7.95 -21.92
CA ASN A 297 3.99 8.17 -21.87
C ASN A 297 4.34 9.51 -21.19
N GLU A 298 4.80 9.45 -19.95
CA GLU A 298 5.25 10.61 -19.15
C GLU A 298 6.77 10.88 -19.26
N LEU A 299 7.52 10.07 -20.01
CA LEU A 299 8.99 10.22 -20.16
C LEU A 299 9.44 11.64 -20.55
N PRO A 300 8.74 12.40 -21.41
CA PRO A 300 9.15 13.76 -21.71
C PRO A 300 9.29 14.65 -20.48
N TYR A 301 8.32 14.59 -19.55
CA TYR A 301 8.37 15.36 -18.30
C TYR A 301 9.47 14.87 -17.35
N ALA A 302 9.68 13.55 -17.29
CA ALA A 302 10.78 12.98 -16.52
C ALA A 302 12.14 13.46 -17.03
N ARG A 303 12.34 13.50 -18.36
CA ARG A 303 13.57 14.02 -19.00
C ARG A 303 13.82 15.49 -18.68
N ASP A 304 12.76 16.32 -18.70
CA ASP A 304 12.88 17.74 -18.36
C ASP A 304 13.42 17.93 -16.94
N VAL A 305 12.88 17.18 -15.97
CA VAL A 305 13.34 17.21 -14.57
C VAL A 305 14.76 16.65 -14.46
N ALA A 306 15.04 15.55 -15.12
CA ALA A 306 16.36 14.91 -15.13
C ALA A 306 17.44 15.86 -15.70
N ALA A 307 17.14 16.55 -16.79
CA ALA A 307 18.04 17.55 -17.40
C ALA A 307 18.27 18.75 -16.47
N MET A 308 17.20 19.25 -15.80
CA MET A 308 17.25 20.37 -14.86
C MET A 308 18.18 20.09 -13.69
N TYR A 309 18.07 18.88 -13.11
CA TYR A 309 18.84 18.46 -11.92
C TYR A 309 20.09 17.64 -12.26
N LYS A 310 20.39 17.47 -13.55
CA LYS A 310 21.57 16.73 -14.07
C LYS A 310 21.68 15.35 -13.43
N THR A 311 20.57 14.64 -13.35
CA THR A 311 20.53 13.28 -12.79
C THR A 311 21.15 12.26 -13.76
N ASP A 312 21.67 11.15 -13.23
CA ASP A 312 22.02 9.96 -14.01
C ASP A 312 20.71 9.20 -14.32
N HIS A 313 20.09 9.58 -15.44
CA HIS A 313 18.73 9.21 -15.78
C HIS A 313 18.63 7.98 -16.67
N HIS A 314 17.88 6.97 -16.22
CA HIS A 314 17.67 5.70 -16.92
C HIS A 314 16.20 5.52 -17.27
N GLU A 315 15.92 5.10 -18.50
CA GLU A 315 14.56 4.91 -19.03
C GLU A 315 14.36 3.53 -19.63
N LYS A 316 13.15 2.99 -19.52
CA LYS A 316 12.75 1.72 -20.16
C LYS A 316 11.33 1.81 -20.70
N ILE A 317 11.08 1.27 -21.90
CA ILE A 317 9.74 1.11 -22.47
C ILE A 317 9.18 -0.25 -22.06
N VAL A 318 7.94 -0.26 -21.57
CA VAL A 318 7.18 -1.47 -21.23
C VAL A 318 6.29 -1.86 -22.41
N GLU A 319 6.30 -3.14 -22.76
CA GLU A 319 5.56 -3.69 -23.90
C GLU A 319 4.37 -4.56 -23.45
N PRO A 320 3.36 -4.81 -24.33
CA PRO A 320 2.13 -5.57 -24.01
C PRO A 320 2.36 -7.02 -23.57
N GLU A 321 3.45 -7.66 -23.99
CA GLU A 321 3.87 -9.03 -23.60
C GLU A 321 4.00 -9.20 -22.08
N SER A 322 3.90 -8.07 -21.37
CA SER A 322 3.88 -8.00 -19.90
C SER A 322 2.76 -8.81 -19.22
N ILE A 323 1.80 -9.37 -19.96
CA ILE A 323 0.74 -10.22 -19.38
C ILE A 323 1.30 -11.54 -18.82
N GLU A 324 2.41 -12.05 -19.38
CA GLU A 324 3.12 -13.20 -18.81
C GLU A 324 3.58 -12.95 -17.36
N LEU A 325 3.58 -11.67 -16.96
CA LEU A 325 3.85 -11.26 -15.60
C LEU A 325 2.67 -11.54 -14.64
N LEU A 326 1.42 -11.67 -15.14
CA LEU A 326 0.24 -11.81 -14.28
C LEU A 326 0.36 -12.96 -13.27
N PRO A 327 0.77 -14.19 -13.64
CA PRO A 327 0.98 -15.26 -12.65
C PRO A 327 2.01 -14.91 -11.57
N LYS A 328 3.07 -14.16 -11.92
CA LYS A 328 4.09 -13.71 -10.97
C LYS A 328 3.57 -12.63 -10.04
N LEU A 329 2.78 -11.69 -10.55
CA LEU A 329 2.12 -10.67 -9.72
C LEU A 329 1.15 -11.32 -8.74
N VAL A 330 0.32 -12.25 -9.20
CA VAL A 330 -0.59 -12.99 -8.33
C VAL A 330 0.17 -13.69 -7.20
N SER A 331 1.25 -14.39 -7.53
CA SER A 331 2.13 -15.02 -6.53
C SER A 331 2.81 -14.01 -5.59
N ALA A 332 3.09 -12.78 -6.05
CA ALA A 332 3.72 -11.74 -5.22
C ALA A 332 2.75 -11.19 -4.17
N TYR A 333 1.46 -11.11 -4.46
CA TYR A 333 0.47 -10.53 -3.54
C TYR A 333 -0.14 -11.55 -2.57
N ASP A 334 -0.10 -12.86 -2.85
CA ASP A 334 -0.72 -13.95 -2.09
C ASP A 334 -2.26 -13.92 -2.05
N GLU A 335 -2.87 -12.80 -2.36
CA GLU A 335 -4.31 -12.56 -2.37
C GLU A 335 -4.72 -11.76 -3.62
N PRO A 336 -6.01 -11.71 -3.99
CA PRO A 336 -6.44 -10.95 -5.16
C PRO A 336 -6.13 -9.45 -5.02
N PHE A 337 -5.52 -8.86 -6.08
CA PHE A 337 -5.11 -7.45 -6.11
C PHE A 337 -5.23 -6.88 -7.53
N ALA A 338 -6.12 -5.92 -7.76
CA ALA A 338 -6.52 -5.48 -9.10
C ALA A 338 -6.03 -4.08 -9.51
N ASP A 339 -4.99 -3.54 -8.89
CA ASP A 339 -4.36 -2.33 -9.42
C ASP A 339 -3.40 -2.68 -10.57
N SER A 340 -3.78 -2.29 -11.79
CA SER A 340 -2.98 -2.56 -12.98
C SER A 340 -1.64 -1.81 -13.01
N SER A 341 -1.48 -0.77 -12.18
CA SER A 341 -0.20 -0.07 -12.03
C SER A 341 0.88 -0.93 -11.34
N ALA A 342 0.51 -2.12 -10.82
CA ALA A 342 1.47 -3.13 -10.40
C ALA A 342 2.42 -3.56 -11.55
N ILE A 343 1.94 -3.59 -12.78
CA ILE A 343 2.77 -3.92 -13.97
C ILE A 343 3.93 -2.93 -14.14
N PRO A 344 3.66 -1.61 -14.34
CA PRO A 344 4.74 -0.64 -14.47
C PRO A 344 5.61 -0.55 -13.21
N THR A 345 5.03 -0.66 -12.01
CA THR A 345 5.81 -0.64 -10.76
C THR A 345 6.78 -1.82 -10.68
N TYR A 346 6.38 -3.01 -11.14
CA TYR A 346 7.28 -4.17 -11.23
C TYR A 346 8.44 -3.90 -12.19
N TYR A 347 8.16 -3.38 -13.38
CA TYR A 347 9.21 -3.16 -14.37
C TYR A 347 10.17 -2.05 -13.98
N VAL A 348 9.69 -0.95 -13.40
CA VAL A 348 10.60 0.11 -12.92
C VAL A 348 11.43 -0.37 -11.74
N SER A 349 10.86 -1.20 -10.85
CA SER A 349 11.59 -1.78 -9.72
C SER A 349 12.66 -2.77 -10.19
N LYS A 350 12.31 -3.66 -11.11
CA LYS A 350 13.25 -4.60 -11.73
C LYS A 350 14.39 -3.88 -12.44
N PHE A 351 14.08 -2.82 -13.17
CA PHE A 351 15.06 -2.02 -13.88
C PHE A 351 15.96 -1.22 -12.94
N ALA A 352 15.40 -0.57 -11.92
CA ALA A 352 16.18 0.17 -10.93
C ALA A 352 17.12 -0.74 -10.15
N ARG A 353 16.71 -1.98 -9.85
CA ARG A 353 17.53 -2.95 -9.11
C ARG A 353 18.84 -3.31 -9.83
N GLU A 354 18.92 -3.14 -11.14
CA GLU A 354 20.16 -3.34 -11.90
C GLU A 354 21.26 -2.32 -11.51
N TYR A 355 20.89 -1.19 -10.91
CA TYR A 355 21.77 -0.06 -10.60
C TYR A 355 21.83 0.30 -9.11
N VAL A 356 20.74 0.07 -8.37
CA VAL A 356 20.61 0.49 -6.97
C VAL A 356 19.87 -0.55 -6.13
N THR A 357 20.03 -0.48 -4.81
CA THR A 357 19.30 -1.32 -3.86
C THR A 357 18.18 -0.57 -3.15
N VAL A 358 18.25 0.76 -3.12
CA VAL A 358 17.28 1.66 -2.49
C VAL A 358 16.80 2.71 -3.49
N VAL A 359 15.50 3.02 -3.46
CA VAL A 359 14.93 4.14 -4.22
C VAL A 359 14.01 4.96 -3.32
N LEU A 360 13.98 6.28 -3.56
CA LEU A 360 12.95 7.14 -3.02
C LEU A 360 11.80 7.27 -4.02
N SER A 361 10.56 7.30 -3.53
CA SER A 361 9.35 7.45 -4.35
C SER A 361 8.51 8.64 -3.90
N GLY A 362 7.60 9.08 -4.77
CA GLY A 362 6.69 10.20 -4.52
C GLY A 362 5.31 9.79 -3.98
N ASP A 363 5.14 8.55 -3.52
CA ASP A 363 3.84 8.06 -3.04
C ASP A 363 3.35 8.82 -1.79
N GLY A 364 2.04 8.94 -1.61
CA GLY A 364 1.40 9.64 -0.49
C GLY A 364 1.07 11.11 -0.74
N GLY A 365 1.60 11.72 -1.82
CA GLY A 365 1.35 13.12 -2.10
C GLY A 365 -0.09 13.45 -2.49
N ASP A 366 -0.78 12.51 -3.12
CA ASP A 366 -2.19 12.66 -3.49
C ASP A 366 -3.10 12.63 -2.26
N GLU A 367 -2.84 11.74 -1.34
CA GLU A 367 -3.60 11.54 -0.11
C GLU A 367 -3.42 12.73 0.85
N LEU A 368 -2.19 13.17 1.05
CA LEU A 368 -1.90 14.25 1.99
C LEU A 368 -2.34 15.64 1.49
N PHE A 369 -2.30 15.88 0.16
CA PHE A 369 -2.55 17.19 -0.42
C PHE A 369 -3.77 17.24 -1.35
N ALA A 370 -4.70 16.30 -1.24
CA ALA A 370 -5.94 16.22 -2.02
C ALA A 370 -5.67 16.26 -3.54
N GLY A 371 -4.83 15.33 -4.04
CA GLY A 371 -4.34 15.31 -5.42
C GLY A 371 -5.25 14.60 -6.41
N TYR A 372 -6.14 13.71 -5.98
CA TYR A 372 -7.00 12.93 -6.87
C TYR A 372 -8.17 13.73 -7.43
N ASP A 373 -8.61 13.39 -8.65
CA ASP A 373 -9.73 14.04 -9.32
C ASP A 373 -11.08 13.88 -8.59
N HIS A 374 -11.21 12.89 -7.72
CA HIS A 374 -12.43 12.70 -6.96
C HIS A 374 -12.64 13.76 -5.87
N TYR A 375 -11.60 14.38 -5.31
CA TYR A 375 -11.76 15.47 -4.32
C TYR A 375 -12.51 16.70 -4.87
N PRO A 376 -12.07 17.35 -5.99
CA PRO A 376 -12.82 18.47 -6.54
C PRO A 376 -14.21 18.06 -7.04
N MET A 377 -14.40 16.80 -7.42
CA MET A 377 -15.73 16.33 -7.85
C MET A 377 -16.68 16.17 -6.67
N ALA A 378 -16.23 15.56 -5.56
CA ALA A 378 -17.02 15.45 -4.34
C ALA A 378 -17.42 16.82 -3.79
N HIS A 379 -16.48 17.79 -3.79
CA HIS A 379 -16.78 19.16 -3.39
C HIS A 379 -17.88 19.82 -4.25
N LYS A 380 -17.92 19.52 -5.56
CA LYS A 380 -19.00 19.98 -6.43
C LYS A 380 -20.33 19.29 -6.12
N ILE A 381 -20.31 17.96 -5.90
CA ILE A 381 -21.51 17.16 -5.62
C ILE A 381 -22.11 17.54 -4.26
N GLN A 382 -21.29 17.91 -3.28
CA GLN A 382 -21.75 18.35 -1.96
C GLN A 382 -22.78 19.48 -2.03
N LYS A 383 -22.68 20.39 -2.99
CA LYS A 383 -23.67 21.46 -3.20
C LYS A 383 -25.07 20.93 -3.53
N TYR A 384 -25.16 19.72 -4.07
CA TYR A 384 -26.43 19.04 -4.40
C TYR A 384 -26.92 18.16 -3.25
N ASN A 385 -26.11 17.88 -2.21
CA ASN A 385 -26.52 17.15 -1.00
C ASN A 385 -27.56 17.93 -0.17
N MET A 386 -27.77 19.22 -0.47
CA MET A 386 -28.85 20.04 0.11
C MET A 386 -30.23 19.67 -0.46
N LEU A 387 -30.30 18.90 -1.55
CA LEU A 387 -31.57 18.44 -2.11
C LEU A 387 -32.16 17.31 -1.27
N PRO A 388 -33.50 17.29 -1.07
CA PRO A 388 -34.16 16.16 -0.41
C PRO A 388 -33.85 14.84 -1.13
N ASP A 389 -33.61 13.78 -0.34
CA ASP A 389 -33.30 12.43 -0.88
C ASP A 389 -34.31 11.95 -1.91
N ALA A 390 -35.59 12.28 -1.73
CA ALA A 390 -36.66 11.93 -2.68
C ALA A 390 -36.44 12.57 -4.07
N ILE A 391 -35.97 13.82 -4.13
CA ILE A 391 -35.65 14.50 -5.39
C ILE A 391 -34.39 13.87 -6.01
N SER A 392 -33.36 13.69 -5.21
CA SER A 392 -32.09 13.09 -5.67
C SER A 392 -32.33 11.68 -6.25
N LYS A 393 -32.99 10.80 -5.52
CA LYS A 393 -33.26 9.43 -5.95
C LYS A 393 -34.21 9.33 -7.14
N ASN A 394 -35.32 10.09 -7.12
CA ASN A 394 -36.35 9.97 -8.14
C ASN A 394 -35.97 10.71 -9.43
N VAL A 395 -35.54 11.97 -9.34
CA VAL A 395 -35.21 12.78 -10.54
C VAL A 395 -33.92 12.31 -11.18
N PHE A 396 -32.80 12.31 -10.42
CA PHE A 396 -31.51 11.92 -10.99
C PHE A 396 -31.40 10.42 -11.25
N GLY A 397 -32.10 9.57 -10.48
CA GLY A 397 -32.22 8.14 -10.75
C GLY A 397 -32.99 7.83 -12.03
N ALA A 398 -34.09 8.55 -12.29
CA ALA A 398 -34.83 8.44 -13.56
C ALA A 398 -33.99 8.94 -14.74
N LEU A 399 -33.31 10.09 -14.58
CA LEU A 399 -32.43 10.65 -15.59
C LEU A 399 -31.26 9.70 -15.89
N HIS A 400 -30.64 9.12 -14.88
CA HIS A 400 -29.59 8.11 -15.08
C HIS A 400 -30.06 6.90 -15.89
N ARG A 401 -31.29 6.42 -15.65
CA ARG A 401 -31.88 5.31 -16.43
C ARG A 401 -32.19 5.71 -17.86
N ALA A 402 -32.66 6.94 -18.08
CA ALA A 402 -33.04 7.44 -19.39
C ALA A 402 -31.84 7.76 -20.31
N ILE A 403 -30.71 8.21 -19.74
CA ILE A 403 -29.54 8.57 -20.54
C ILE A 403 -28.83 7.32 -21.08
N PRO A 404 -28.59 7.23 -22.42
CA PRO A 404 -27.83 6.12 -23.01
C PRO A 404 -26.42 6.00 -22.42
N ALA A 405 -25.89 4.78 -22.36
CA ALA A 405 -24.58 4.48 -21.75
C ALA A 405 -23.39 5.25 -22.38
N LYS A 406 -23.49 5.58 -23.67
CA LYS A 406 -22.44 6.31 -24.43
C LYS A 406 -22.38 7.81 -24.15
N VAL A 407 -23.37 8.40 -23.49
CA VAL A 407 -23.45 9.85 -23.28
C VAL A 407 -22.50 10.26 -22.15
N LYS A 408 -21.57 11.20 -22.46
CA LYS A 408 -20.69 11.82 -21.46
C LYS A 408 -21.53 12.49 -20.37
N GLY A 409 -21.20 12.25 -19.11
CA GLY A 409 -21.92 12.83 -17.96
C GLY A 409 -22.97 11.90 -17.34
N LYS A 410 -23.27 10.73 -17.91
CA LYS A 410 -24.16 9.75 -17.30
C LYS A 410 -23.69 9.34 -15.89
N GLY A 411 -22.38 9.21 -15.66
CA GLY A 411 -21.80 8.94 -14.35
C GLY A 411 -22.19 10.00 -13.31
N ILE A 412 -22.26 11.28 -13.70
CA ILE A 412 -22.64 12.36 -12.78
C ILE A 412 -24.08 12.16 -12.28
N THR A 413 -25.01 11.76 -13.16
CA THR A 413 -26.41 11.51 -12.75
C THR A 413 -26.51 10.32 -11.79
N TYR A 414 -25.62 9.33 -11.88
CA TYR A 414 -25.53 8.24 -10.91
C TYR A 414 -25.18 8.76 -9.52
N TYR A 415 -24.13 9.57 -9.41
CA TYR A 415 -23.71 10.15 -8.13
C TYR A 415 -24.72 11.11 -7.54
N LEU A 416 -25.33 11.97 -8.39
CA LEU A 416 -26.41 12.88 -7.95
C LEU A 416 -27.67 12.14 -7.49
N SER A 417 -27.88 10.90 -7.93
CA SER A 417 -28.99 10.06 -7.46
C SER A 417 -28.74 9.44 -6.09
N ARG A 418 -27.50 9.49 -5.59
CA ARG A 418 -27.04 8.89 -4.33
C ARG A 418 -26.11 9.82 -3.56
N PRO A 419 -26.53 11.06 -3.23
CA PRO A 419 -25.63 12.06 -2.68
C PRO A 419 -24.97 11.67 -1.35
N LYS A 420 -25.63 10.84 -0.53
CA LYS A 420 -25.08 10.36 0.76
C LYS A 420 -24.09 9.21 0.60
N ASP A 421 -24.25 8.40 -0.45
CA ASP A 421 -23.39 7.23 -0.72
C ASP A 421 -22.30 7.59 -1.76
N SER A 422 -22.19 8.85 -2.15
CA SER A 422 -21.42 9.26 -3.33
C SER A 422 -19.93 8.99 -3.20
N VAL A 423 -19.36 9.07 -2.00
CA VAL A 423 -17.93 8.87 -1.78
C VAL A 423 -17.53 7.41 -1.99
N SER A 424 -18.21 6.48 -1.33
CA SER A 424 -17.92 5.03 -1.46
C SER A 424 -18.21 4.51 -2.88
N ALA A 425 -19.28 5.02 -3.51
CA ALA A 425 -19.66 4.65 -4.86
C ALA A 425 -18.66 5.15 -5.94
N TYR A 426 -17.96 6.26 -5.68
CA TYR A 426 -17.03 6.87 -6.63
C TYR A 426 -15.82 6.01 -6.96
N ILE A 427 -15.36 5.24 -5.98
CA ILE A 427 -14.16 4.42 -6.04
C ILE A 427 -14.44 2.94 -6.31
N SER A 428 -15.72 2.54 -6.50
CA SER A 428 -16.10 1.15 -6.73
C SER A 428 -15.79 0.67 -8.16
N LYS A 429 -15.15 -0.49 -8.32
CA LYS A 429 -14.97 -1.19 -9.60
C LYS A 429 -16.30 -1.78 -10.07
N PHE A 430 -16.98 -2.54 -9.20
CA PHE A 430 -18.31 -3.07 -9.44
C PHE A 430 -19.31 -2.49 -8.44
N HIS A 431 -20.26 -1.69 -8.93
CA HIS A 431 -21.34 -1.17 -8.07
C HIS A 431 -22.30 -2.25 -7.61
N GLN A 432 -22.96 -2.07 -6.49
CA GLN A 432 -23.90 -3.03 -5.90
C GLN A 432 -24.91 -3.61 -6.92
N THR A 433 -25.52 -2.76 -7.77
CA THR A 433 -26.48 -3.19 -8.81
C THR A 433 -25.86 -4.02 -9.92
N GLU A 434 -24.55 -3.97 -10.09
CA GLU A 434 -23.81 -4.81 -11.03
C GLU A 434 -23.42 -6.13 -10.35
N ARG A 435 -23.01 -6.09 -9.08
CA ARG A 435 -22.68 -7.29 -8.29
C ARG A 435 -23.89 -8.21 -8.11
N GLU A 436 -25.09 -7.66 -7.89
CA GLU A 436 -26.34 -8.42 -7.90
C GLU A 436 -26.55 -9.27 -9.17
N LYS A 437 -26.04 -8.81 -10.32
CA LYS A 437 -26.11 -9.53 -11.60
C LYS A 437 -24.90 -10.40 -11.87
N LEU A 438 -23.77 -10.04 -11.29
CA LEU A 438 -22.49 -10.72 -11.46
C LEU A 438 -22.39 -11.96 -10.57
N TYR A 439 -22.98 -11.93 -9.39
CA TYR A 439 -22.85 -13.00 -8.41
C TYR A 439 -23.89 -14.10 -8.61
N LYS A 440 -23.49 -15.33 -8.36
CA LYS A 440 -24.45 -16.42 -8.21
C LYS A 440 -25.38 -16.17 -7.02
N PRO A 441 -26.63 -16.70 -7.05
CA PRO A 441 -27.60 -16.44 -6.00
C PRO A 441 -27.12 -16.76 -4.57
N ASN A 442 -26.38 -17.85 -4.40
CA ASN A 442 -25.83 -18.24 -3.08
C ASN A 442 -24.85 -17.20 -2.56
N PHE A 443 -23.92 -16.73 -3.41
CA PHE A 443 -22.95 -15.71 -3.02
C PHE A 443 -23.67 -14.39 -2.72
N TRP A 444 -24.57 -13.92 -3.59
CA TRP A 444 -25.33 -12.70 -3.35
C TRP A 444 -26.13 -12.75 -2.04
N ASN A 445 -26.83 -13.85 -1.78
CA ASN A 445 -27.63 -14.02 -0.57
C ASN A 445 -26.79 -13.97 0.72
N ALA A 446 -25.55 -14.41 0.67
CA ALA A 446 -24.67 -14.38 1.82
C ALA A 446 -24.19 -12.95 2.18
N ILE A 447 -23.97 -12.08 1.15
CA ILE A 447 -23.36 -10.75 1.37
C ILE A 447 -24.35 -9.57 1.35
N LYS A 448 -25.54 -9.71 0.77
CA LYS A 448 -26.47 -8.59 0.50
C LYS A 448 -26.88 -7.77 1.73
N ASN A 449 -26.85 -8.37 2.93
CA ASN A 449 -27.22 -7.71 4.20
C ASN A 449 -26.03 -6.99 4.87
N ASN A 450 -24.80 -7.31 4.46
CA ASN A 450 -23.58 -6.65 4.91
C ASN A 450 -22.65 -6.44 3.71
N PRO A 451 -22.98 -5.52 2.80
CA PRO A 451 -22.18 -5.26 1.61
C PRO A 451 -20.90 -4.52 1.95
N SER A 452 -19.89 -4.65 1.10
CA SER A 452 -18.56 -4.06 1.28
C SER A 452 -18.57 -2.54 1.45
N GLU A 453 -19.60 -1.84 0.96
CA GLU A 453 -19.74 -0.40 1.15
C GLU A 453 -19.90 0.00 2.62
N SER A 454 -20.50 -0.87 3.46
CA SER A 454 -20.72 -0.63 4.90
C SER A 454 -19.41 -0.39 5.64
N TYR A 455 -18.34 -1.10 5.25
CA TYR A 455 -17.00 -0.93 5.86
C TYR A 455 -16.46 0.51 5.70
N LYS A 456 -16.54 1.06 4.48
CA LYS A 456 -16.09 2.44 4.23
C LYS A 456 -17.00 3.49 4.86
N GLU A 457 -18.31 3.22 4.95
CA GLU A 457 -19.25 4.09 5.65
C GLU A 457 -18.98 4.13 7.16
N GLU A 458 -18.53 3.03 7.76
CA GLU A 458 -18.14 2.98 9.17
C GLU A 458 -16.91 3.86 9.42
N ILE A 459 -15.88 3.80 8.57
CA ILE A 459 -14.72 4.69 8.64
C ILE A 459 -15.16 6.16 8.56
N LEU A 460 -16.02 6.51 7.60
CA LEU A 460 -16.52 7.87 7.44
C LEU A 460 -17.34 8.37 8.65
N ARG A 461 -18.10 7.47 9.29
CA ARG A 461 -18.87 7.82 10.51
C ARG A 461 -17.99 7.99 11.74
N ALA A 462 -16.90 7.20 11.84
CA ALA A 462 -15.95 7.27 12.94
C ALA A 462 -15.00 8.47 12.83
N GLY A 463 -14.84 9.06 11.63
CA GLY A 463 -13.97 10.19 11.37
C GLY A 463 -14.31 11.43 12.19
N SER A 464 -13.29 12.16 12.62
CA SER A 464 -13.42 13.31 13.52
C SER A 464 -13.81 14.62 12.81
N SER A 465 -13.52 14.74 11.53
CA SER A 465 -13.70 15.97 10.76
C SER A 465 -15.09 16.09 10.13
N LYS A 466 -15.64 17.32 10.13
CA LYS A 466 -16.84 17.68 9.37
C LYS A 466 -16.53 18.18 7.95
N ASP A 467 -15.28 18.48 7.64
CA ASP A 467 -14.85 18.88 6.30
C ASP A 467 -14.82 17.66 5.38
N LEU A 468 -15.54 17.73 4.27
CA LEU A 468 -15.66 16.61 3.32
C LEU A 468 -14.31 16.18 2.75
N ILE A 469 -13.41 17.15 2.46
CA ILE A 469 -12.09 16.81 1.90
C ILE A 469 -11.26 16.08 2.92
N PHE A 470 -11.27 16.46 4.19
CA PHE A 470 -10.60 15.73 5.26
C PHE A 470 -11.19 14.34 5.47
N GLN A 471 -12.53 14.20 5.46
CA GLN A 471 -13.18 12.87 5.52
C GLN A 471 -12.72 11.95 4.39
N MET A 472 -12.62 12.49 3.18
CA MET A 472 -12.14 11.72 2.02
C MET A 472 -10.65 11.39 2.12
N GLN A 473 -9.82 12.33 2.56
CA GLN A 473 -8.40 12.08 2.78
C GLN A 473 -8.20 11.01 3.87
N GLU A 474 -8.95 11.07 4.96
CA GLU A 474 -8.93 10.06 6.01
C GLU A 474 -9.34 8.68 5.48
N LEU A 475 -10.43 8.62 4.70
CA LEU A 475 -10.87 7.39 4.05
C LEU A 475 -9.78 6.81 3.13
N ASP A 476 -9.20 7.65 2.26
CA ASP A 476 -8.15 7.20 1.35
C ASP A 476 -6.91 6.73 2.10
N MET A 477 -6.49 7.44 3.16
CA MET A 477 -5.33 7.03 3.97
C MET A 477 -5.58 5.76 4.78
N ARG A 478 -6.82 5.51 5.23
CA ARG A 478 -7.17 4.29 5.99
C ARG A 478 -7.51 3.09 5.10
N THR A 479 -7.67 3.27 3.79
CA THR A 479 -8.04 2.20 2.86
C THR A 479 -7.13 2.16 1.64
N TRP A 480 -7.34 3.06 0.68
CA TRP A 480 -6.65 3.09 -0.61
C TRP A 480 -5.12 3.18 -0.48
N LEU A 481 -4.61 4.07 0.37
CA LEU A 481 -3.19 4.23 0.58
C LEU A 481 -2.53 2.95 1.11
N VAL A 482 -3.12 2.35 2.13
CA VAL A 482 -2.55 1.16 2.80
C VAL A 482 -2.71 -0.09 1.95
N ASP A 483 -3.96 -0.35 1.53
CA ASP A 483 -4.35 -1.64 0.95
C ASP A 483 -4.07 -1.74 -0.55
N ASP A 484 -3.94 -0.59 -1.23
CA ASP A 484 -3.60 -0.54 -2.66
C ASP A 484 -2.18 0.03 -2.88
N ILE A 485 -1.95 1.32 -2.62
CA ILE A 485 -0.71 2.00 -3.01
C ILE A 485 0.51 1.41 -2.32
N LEU A 486 0.51 1.34 -0.99
CA LEU A 486 1.67 0.86 -0.22
C LEU A 486 1.86 -0.65 -0.35
N THR A 487 0.77 -1.41 -0.39
CA THR A 487 0.81 -2.85 -0.67
C THR A 487 1.43 -3.12 -2.03
N LYS A 488 1.02 -2.39 -3.07
CA LYS A 488 1.61 -2.49 -4.41
C LYS A 488 3.11 -2.21 -4.39
N VAL A 489 3.49 -1.06 -3.84
CA VAL A 489 4.89 -0.62 -3.85
C VAL A 489 5.76 -1.62 -3.09
N ASP A 490 5.38 -2.03 -1.87
CA ASP A 490 6.17 -2.99 -1.09
C ASP A 490 6.28 -4.35 -1.79
N ARG A 491 5.14 -4.93 -2.24
CA ARG A 491 5.13 -6.28 -2.81
C ARG A 491 5.97 -6.38 -4.08
N VAL A 492 5.79 -5.47 -5.04
CA VAL A 492 6.49 -5.60 -6.33
C VAL A 492 7.92 -5.07 -6.29
N SER A 493 8.25 -4.09 -5.45
CA SER A 493 9.64 -3.68 -5.27
C SER A 493 10.43 -4.79 -4.58
N MET A 494 9.85 -5.40 -3.54
CA MET A 494 10.51 -6.50 -2.82
C MET A 494 10.60 -7.79 -3.63
N GLN A 495 9.66 -8.04 -4.54
CA GLN A 495 9.80 -9.14 -5.50
C GLN A 495 11.07 -9.02 -6.36
N ASN A 496 11.63 -7.82 -6.45
CA ASN A 496 12.88 -7.52 -7.14
C ASN A 496 14.03 -7.19 -6.16
N SER A 497 13.90 -7.45 -4.87
CA SER A 497 14.89 -7.12 -3.82
C SER A 497 15.32 -5.65 -3.85
N LEU A 498 14.36 -4.73 -4.07
CA LEU A 498 14.56 -3.28 -4.10
C LEU A 498 13.79 -2.63 -2.94
N GLU A 499 14.49 -1.84 -2.11
CA GLU A 499 13.82 -1.06 -1.07
C GLU A 499 13.25 0.24 -1.62
N ALA A 500 11.93 0.44 -1.49
CA ALA A 500 11.29 1.73 -1.76
C ALA A 500 11.04 2.49 -0.45
N ARG A 501 11.52 3.73 -0.37
CA ARG A 501 11.33 4.69 0.71
C ARG A 501 10.37 5.79 0.28
N VAL A 502 9.45 6.19 1.15
CA VAL A 502 8.37 7.15 0.87
C VAL A 502 8.50 8.41 1.75
N PRO A 503 9.31 9.41 1.35
CA PRO A 503 9.55 10.59 2.19
C PRO A 503 8.30 11.41 2.45
N ILE A 504 7.34 11.45 1.55
CA ILE A 504 6.09 12.18 1.72
C ILE A 504 5.23 11.58 2.84
N LEU A 505 5.38 10.28 3.13
CA LEU A 505 4.69 9.61 4.24
C LEU A 505 5.52 9.58 5.54
N ASP A 506 6.45 10.50 5.70
CA ASP A 506 7.00 10.79 7.02
C ASP A 506 5.87 11.27 7.95
N HIS A 507 5.75 10.69 9.16
CA HIS A 507 4.61 11.00 10.01
C HIS A 507 4.57 12.46 10.47
N GLU A 508 5.73 13.09 10.71
CA GLU A 508 5.78 14.50 11.08
C GLU A 508 5.41 15.40 9.89
N PHE A 509 5.78 15.03 8.67
CA PHE A 509 5.34 15.73 7.46
C PHE A 509 3.84 15.53 7.21
N ALA A 510 3.32 14.34 7.45
CA ALA A 510 1.89 14.05 7.34
C ALA A 510 1.08 14.82 8.39
N GLU A 511 1.52 14.84 9.65
CA GLU A 511 0.90 15.62 10.73
C GLU A 511 0.92 17.13 10.43
N LEU A 512 2.00 17.63 9.81
CA LEU A 512 2.02 18.99 9.27
C LEU A 512 0.91 19.18 8.23
N SER A 513 0.77 18.24 7.30
CA SER A 513 -0.27 18.32 6.27
C SER A 513 -1.69 18.30 6.83
N PHE A 514 -1.93 17.59 7.95
CA PHE A 514 -3.24 17.52 8.61
C PHE A 514 -3.68 18.85 9.21
N LYS A 515 -2.72 19.73 9.49
CA LYS A 515 -2.97 21.10 9.99
C LYS A 515 -3.25 22.10 8.88
N ILE A 516 -2.95 21.77 7.62
CA ILE A 516 -3.17 22.68 6.49
C ILE A 516 -4.66 22.73 6.14
N PRO A 517 -5.32 23.92 6.20
CA PRO A 517 -6.72 24.09 5.82
C PRO A 517 -7.01 23.63 4.38
N THR A 518 -8.14 23.00 4.16
CA THR A 518 -8.53 22.44 2.84
C THR A 518 -8.56 23.48 1.73
N LYS A 519 -8.83 24.77 2.05
CA LYS A 519 -8.75 25.90 1.11
C LYS A 519 -7.38 26.06 0.46
N TYR A 520 -6.31 25.60 1.11
CA TYR A 520 -4.94 25.61 0.59
C TYR A 520 -4.56 24.30 -0.12
N LYS A 521 -5.25 23.20 0.17
CA LYS A 521 -5.05 21.93 -0.54
C LYS A 521 -5.75 21.91 -1.89
N LEU A 522 -7.00 22.44 -1.93
CA LEU A 522 -7.85 22.48 -3.10
C LEU A 522 -8.32 23.92 -3.38
N LYS A 523 -7.79 24.55 -4.43
CA LYS A 523 -8.16 25.94 -4.82
C LYS A 523 -8.79 25.93 -6.20
N GLY A 524 -10.12 26.07 -6.25
CA GLY A 524 -10.88 25.99 -7.49
C GLY A 524 -10.82 24.59 -8.13
N LYS A 525 -10.11 24.47 -9.25
CA LYS A 525 -9.84 23.18 -9.92
C LYS A 525 -8.43 22.64 -9.65
N SER A 526 -7.59 23.43 -8.98
CA SER A 526 -6.20 23.05 -8.71
C SER A 526 -6.12 22.17 -7.46
N THR A 527 -5.75 20.94 -7.64
CA THR A 527 -5.38 19.99 -6.60
C THR A 527 -3.94 20.22 -6.15
N LYS A 528 -3.56 19.78 -4.95
CA LYS A 528 -2.22 19.96 -4.36
C LYS A 528 -1.75 21.43 -4.40
N TYR A 529 -2.66 22.38 -4.26
CA TYR A 529 -2.36 23.79 -4.53
C TYR A 529 -1.17 24.31 -3.72
N ILE A 530 -1.17 24.10 -2.41
CA ILE A 530 -0.11 24.58 -1.52
C ILE A 530 1.24 23.89 -1.79
N LEU A 531 1.22 22.58 -2.09
CA LEU A 531 2.44 21.84 -2.45
C LEU A 531 3.02 22.39 -3.76
N LYS A 532 2.17 22.64 -4.78
CA LYS A 532 2.59 23.28 -6.04
C LYS A 532 3.22 24.65 -5.80
N LYS A 533 2.61 25.44 -4.91
CA LYS A 533 3.14 26.76 -4.57
C LYS A 533 4.50 26.66 -3.85
N ALA A 534 4.64 25.77 -2.89
CA ALA A 534 5.89 25.54 -2.17
C ALA A 534 7.02 25.07 -3.10
N MET A 535 6.70 24.21 -4.06
CA MET A 535 7.68 23.64 -4.99
C MET A 535 7.99 24.54 -6.21
N ARG A 536 7.34 25.70 -6.35
CA ARG A 536 7.49 26.57 -7.53
C ARG A 536 8.91 27.12 -7.73
N LYS A 537 9.68 27.24 -6.68
CA LYS A 537 11.10 27.64 -6.78
C LYS A 537 12.03 26.53 -7.28
N TYR A 538 11.54 25.29 -7.28
CA TYR A 538 12.29 24.10 -7.69
C TYR A 538 11.83 23.56 -9.04
N LEU A 539 10.56 23.69 -9.37
CA LEU A 539 9.95 23.07 -10.54
C LEU A 539 9.24 24.10 -11.41
N PRO A 540 9.38 24.02 -12.73
CA PRO A 540 8.70 24.93 -13.65
C PRO A 540 7.20 24.64 -13.72
N ASP A 541 6.43 25.64 -14.15
CA ASP A 541 4.98 25.52 -14.30
C ASP A 541 4.56 24.38 -15.25
N SER A 542 5.38 24.01 -16.23
CA SER A 542 5.17 22.84 -17.11
C SER A 542 5.13 21.51 -16.35
N ILE A 543 5.84 21.38 -15.21
CA ILE A 543 5.81 20.21 -14.34
C ILE A 543 4.71 20.34 -13.29
N LEU A 544 4.54 21.53 -12.71
CA LEU A 544 3.58 21.75 -11.62
C LEU A 544 2.12 21.65 -12.07
N PHE A 545 1.82 22.06 -13.32
CA PHE A 545 0.44 22.20 -13.78
C PHE A 545 0.08 21.33 -14.99
N HIS A 546 0.97 20.44 -15.44
CA HIS A 546 0.55 19.49 -16.47
C HIS A 546 -0.56 18.57 -15.94
N LYS A 547 -1.34 18.03 -16.86
CA LYS A 547 -2.42 17.12 -16.50
C LYS A 547 -1.83 15.79 -16.02
N LYS A 548 -2.09 15.44 -14.76
CA LYS A 548 -1.70 14.14 -14.21
C LYS A 548 -2.26 13.01 -15.07
N GLN A 549 -1.41 12.09 -15.51
CA GLN A 549 -1.81 10.90 -16.27
C GLN A 549 -1.79 9.68 -15.41
N GLY A 550 -1.64 9.62 -14.20
CA GLY A 550 -1.59 8.41 -13.34
C GLY A 550 -0.64 7.34 -13.91
N PHE A 551 -0.11 6.50 -13.07
CA PHE A 551 0.79 5.41 -13.47
C PHE A 551 -0.02 4.23 -14.07
N GLY A 552 -0.84 4.54 -15.09
CA GLY A 552 -1.78 3.61 -15.71
C GLY A 552 -1.19 2.85 -16.88
N VAL A 553 -1.76 1.68 -17.14
CA VAL A 553 -1.44 0.80 -18.28
C VAL A 553 -2.52 0.95 -19.35
N PRO A 554 -2.20 0.91 -20.65
CA PRO A 554 -3.18 1.01 -21.73
C PRO A 554 -4.05 -0.26 -21.90
N LEU A 555 -4.56 -0.83 -20.80
CA LEU A 555 -5.37 -2.06 -20.76
C LEU A 555 -6.54 -2.02 -21.74
N LYS A 556 -7.16 -0.83 -21.89
CA LYS A 556 -8.27 -0.64 -22.85
C LYS A 556 -7.88 -1.03 -24.28
N LEU A 557 -6.67 -0.70 -24.69
CA LEU A 557 -6.14 -1.01 -26.01
C LEU A 557 -5.71 -2.48 -26.04
N TRP A 558 -4.94 -2.90 -25.08
CA TRP A 558 -4.40 -4.25 -25.01
C TRP A 558 -5.48 -5.34 -24.99
N PHE A 559 -6.59 -5.17 -24.27
CA PHE A 559 -7.70 -6.13 -24.30
C PHE A 559 -8.47 -6.18 -25.63
N LYS A 560 -8.22 -5.23 -26.53
CA LYS A 560 -8.77 -5.23 -27.90
C LYS A 560 -7.79 -5.76 -28.94
N SER A 561 -6.49 -5.88 -28.60
CA SER A 561 -5.40 -6.33 -29.47
C SER A 561 -4.63 -7.49 -28.81
N ASP A 562 -3.49 -7.17 -28.21
CA ASP A 562 -2.47 -8.12 -27.78
C ASP A 562 -2.93 -9.08 -26.67
N LEU A 563 -3.84 -8.65 -25.79
CA LEU A 563 -4.38 -9.45 -24.69
C LEU A 563 -5.76 -10.02 -24.95
N ASN A 564 -6.29 -9.88 -26.17
CA ASN A 564 -7.63 -10.33 -26.51
C ASN A 564 -7.78 -11.85 -26.36
N ASP A 565 -6.84 -12.60 -26.92
CA ASP A 565 -6.89 -14.07 -26.91
C ASP A 565 -6.71 -14.60 -25.48
N TYR A 566 -5.72 -14.06 -24.73
CA TYR A 566 -5.52 -14.43 -23.33
C TYR A 566 -6.77 -14.19 -22.47
N MET A 567 -7.39 -13.02 -22.60
CA MET A 567 -8.62 -12.67 -21.89
C MET A 567 -9.75 -13.68 -22.22
N ASN A 568 -9.92 -14.00 -23.50
CA ASN A 568 -10.97 -14.92 -23.93
C ASN A 568 -10.69 -16.36 -23.44
N ASP A 569 -9.48 -16.86 -23.58
CA ASP A 569 -9.09 -18.20 -23.16
C ASP A 569 -9.32 -18.42 -21.66
N ARG A 570 -9.06 -17.40 -20.85
CA ARG A 570 -9.23 -17.45 -19.40
C ARG A 570 -10.69 -17.23 -18.98
N LEU A 571 -11.29 -16.11 -19.34
CA LEU A 571 -12.60 -15.69 -18.83
C LEU A 571 -13.80 -16.26 -19.60
N MET A 572 -13.62 -16.76 -20.83
CA MET A 572 -14.71 -17.40 -21.60
C MET A 572 -14.72 -18.93 -21.44
N SER A 573 -13.67 -19.50 -20.83
CA SER A 573 -13.59 -20.94 -20.54
C SER A 573 -14.72 -21.38 -19.63
N LYS A 574 -15.38 -22.52 -19.98
CA LYS A 574 -16.40 -23.14 -19.13
C LYS A 574 -15.84 -23.65 -17.80
N ASN A 575 -14.51 -23.88 -17.75
CA ASN A 575 -13.79 -24.42 -16.59
C ASN A 575 -13.14 -23.33 -15.74
N SER A 576 -13.41 -22.04 -16.01
CA SER A 576 -12.89 -20.95 -15.17
C SER A 576 -13.38 -21.09 -13.72
N PRO A 577 -12.50 -21.08 -12.73
CA PRO A 577 -12.88 -21.18 -11.30
C PRO A 577 -13.74 -20.00 -10.84
N LEU A 578 -13.73 -18.87 -11.56
CA LEU A 578 -14.64 -17.76 -11.29
C LEU A 578 -16.11 -18.21 -11.26
N TYR A 579 -16.47 -19.21 -12.07
CA TYR A 579 -17.84 -19.65 -12.23
C TYR A 579 -18.35 -20.51 -11.07
N GLU A 580 -17.55 -20.72 -10.07
CA GLU A 580 -18.03 -21.16 -8.76
C GLU A 580 -18.82 -20.04 -8.06
N PHE A 581 -18.39 -18.79 -8.19
CA PHE A 581 -18.92 -17.62 -7.50
C PHE A 581 -19.75 -16.69 -8.40
N LEU A 582 -19.40 -16.59 -9.69
CA LEU A 582 -19.90 -15.57 -10.60
C LEU A 582 -20.78 -16.18 -11.71
N GLU A 583 -21.71 -15.35 -12.21
CA GLU A 583 -22.61 -15.70 -13.32
C GLU A 583 -21.89 -15.60 -14.68
N PRO A 584 -21.70 -16.73 -15.40
CA PRO A 584 -20.97 -16.74 -16.67
C PRO A 584 -21.56 -15.79 -17.72
N THR A 585 -22.90 -15.67 -17.76
CA THR A 585 -23.59 -14.81 -18.73
C THR A 585 -23.28 -13.34 -18.56
N TYR A 586 -23.10 -12.88 -17.31
CA TYR A 586 -22.77 -11.49 -17.03
C TYR A 586 -21.28 -11.20 -17.30
N VAL A 587 -20.39 -12.12 -16.97
CA VAL A 587 -18.94 -12.01 -17.31
C VAL A 587 -18.77 -11.89 -18.83
N LYS A 588 -19.40 -12.78 -19.61
CA LYS A 588 -19.38 -12.74 -21.08
C LYS A 588 -19.92 -11.42 -21.64
N LYS A 589 -20.98 -10.88 -21.02
CA LYS A 589 -21.53 -9.58 -21.40
C LYS A 589 -20.52 -8.44 -21.17
N ILE A 590 -19.78 -8.43 -20.06
CA ILE A 590 -18.74 -7.42 -19.79
C ILE A 590 -17.68 -7.44 -20.89
N ILE A 591 -17.20 -8.63 -21.25
CA ILE A 591 -16.19 -8.83 -22.30
C ILE A 591 -16.72 -8.35 -23.66
N HIS A 592 -17.91 -8.78 -24.04
CA HIS A 592 -18.54 -8.40 -25.31
C HIS A 592 -18.73 -6.86 -25.43
N ASP A 593 -19.27 -6.23 -24.36
CA ASP A 593 -19.50 -4.77 -24.33
C ASP A 593 -18.18 -3.98 -24.45
N HIS A 594 -17.08 -4.53 -23.89
CA HIS A 594 -15.74 -3.93 -24.00
C HIS A 594 -15.16 -4.10 -25.41
N GLN A 595 -15.17 -5.31 -25.96
CA GLN A 595 -14.63 -5.61 -27.30
C GLN A 595 -15.34 -4.82 -28.40
N THR A 596 -16.66 -4.72 -28.33
CA THR A 596 -17.49 -3.94 -29.30
C THR A 596 -17.37 -2.42 -29.09
N GLY A 597 -16.68 -1.96 -28.01
CA GLY A 597 -16.59 -0.54 -27.68
C GLY A 597 -17.90 0.08 -27.18
N MET A 598 -18.88 -0.74 -26.81
CA MET A 598 -20.14 -0.29 -26.23
C MET A 598 -19.89 0.39 -24.87
N ARG A 599 -19.00 -0.17 -24.07
CA ARG A 599 -18.52 0.38 -22.80
C ARG A 599 -17.05 0.05 -22.61
N ASP A 600 -16.36 0.92 -21.88
CA ASP A 600 -15.01 0.64 -21.40
C ASP A 600 -15.09 -0.10 -20.06
N PHE A 601 -14.69 -1.36 -20.04
CA PHE A 601 -14.66 -2.22 -18.87
C PHE A 601 -13.27 -2.77 -18.55
N ASN A 602 -12.21 -2.08 -19.00
CA ASN A 602 -10.82 -2.54 -18.83
C ASN A 602 -10.49 -2.91 -17.38
N PHE A 603 -10.83 -2.06 -16.40
CA PHE A 603 -10.56 -2.33 -14.99
C PHE A 603 -11.38 -3.51 -14.44
N LYS A 604 -12.64 -3.68 -14.90
CA LYS A 604 -13.46 -4.84 -14.52
C LYS A 604 -12.90 -6.15 -15.05
N ILE A 605 -12.48 -6.16 -16.31
CA ILE A 605 -11.83 -7.30 -16.95
C ILE A 605 -10.53 -7.64 -16.21
N TRP A 606 -9.71 -6.62 -15.89
CA TRP A 606 -8.49 -6.83 -15.12
C TRP A 606 -8.76 -7.43 -13.73
N THR A 607 -9.77 -6.93 -13.01
CA THR A 607 -10.20 -7.47 -11.72
C THR A 607 -10.62 -8.95 -11.84
N LEU A 608 -11.38 -9.31 -12.87
CA LEU A 608 -11.79 -10.69 -13.11
C LEU A 608 -10.61 -11.59 -13.49
N LEU A 609 -9.69 -11.12 -14.35
CA LEU A 609 -8.50 -11.86 -14.73
C LEU A 609 -7.58 -12.16 -13.54
N PHE A 610 -7.36 -11.16 -12.68
CA PHE A 610 -6.53 -11.35 -11.51
C PHE A 610 -7.14 -12.37 -10.54
N LEU A 611 -8.45 -12.30 -10.31
CA LEU A 611 -9.17 -13.27 -9.48
C LEU A 611 -9.14 -14.68 -10.09
N ASP A 612 -9.35 -14.80 -11.41
CA ASP A 612 -9.28 -16.09 -12.11
C ASP A 612 -7.89 -16.72 -11.96
N GLU A 613 -6.83 -15.94 -12.16
CA GLU A 613 -5.47 -16.42 -12.02
C GLU A 613 -5.16 -16.82 -10.58
N TRP A 614 -5.60 -16.01 -9.59
CA TRP A 614 -5.40 -16.32 -8.18
C TRP A 614 -6.12 -17.62 -7.78
N LEU A 615 -7.38 -17.80 -8.19
CA LEU A 615 -8.16 -19.03 -7.93
C LEU A 615 -7.51 -20.26 -8.58
N ASN A 616 -6.91 -20.12 -9.77
CA ASN A 616 -6.22 -21.22 -10.45
C ASN A 616 -4.91 -21.63 -9.74
N GLN A 617 -4.26 -20.72 -9.01
CA GLN A 617 -3.05 -20.99 -8.24
C GLN A 617 -3.36 -21.63 -6.86
N GLN A 618 -4.63 -21.67 -6.44
CA GLN A 618 -4.99 -22.35 -5.20
C GLN A 618 -4.86 -23.86 -5.34
N PRO A 619 -4.43 -24.58 -4.28
CA PRO A 619 -4.46 -26.04 -4.27
C PRO A 619 -5.87 -26.54 -4.62
N LYS A 620 -5.98 -27.46 -5.54
CA LYS A 620 -7.27 -28.13 -5.82
C LYS A 620 -7.62 -28.97 -4.58
N SER A 621 -8.79 -28.69 -4.01
CA SER A 621 -9.36 -29.45 -2.88
C SER A 621 -9.63 -30.91 -3.27
#